data_c3a4df568169d8b3cb4703f296127487
#
_entry.id   c3a4df568169d8b3cb4703f296127487
#
_cell.length_a   1.000
_cell.length_b   1.000
_cell.length_c   1.000
_cell.angle_alpha   90.00
_cell.angle_beta   90.00
_cell.angle_gamma   90.00
#
_symmetry.space_group_name_H-M   'P 1'
#
loop_
_entity.id
_entity.type
_entity.pdbx_description
1 polymer ?
#
loop_
_entity_poly.entity_id
_entity_poly.type
_entity_poly.pdbx_seq_one_letter_code
_entity_poly.pdbx_strand_id
1 'polypeptide(L)'
;MECRSPVSENPVALQQRLLTVLDNCNRYFESYQQSLEADRQAALRQENSFVERALQLLEQHYGDSEFGVESFCQSIGMSRSLAGKRLRTELGVSVGTFIRSYRLRIAREMLLNNHHRRNITEIAYNVGFNDPKYFTRCFTRAFGISPSAFYEQQSGSFREP
;
A
#
# COMPACT_ATOMS: atom_id res chain seq x y z
N MET A 1 56.10 33.22 46.67
CA MET A 1 55.49 33.09 45.33
C MET A 1 55.89 31.74 44.74
N GLU A 2 55.07 30.72 44.97
CA GLU A 2 55.32 29.38 44.42
C GLU A 2 54.62 29.26 43.07
N CYS A 3 55.45 29.20 42.05
CA CYS A 3 54.95 28.80 40.73
C CYS A 3 54.63 27.30 40.76
N ARG A 4 53.31 26.95 40.75
CA ARG A 4 52.85 25.63 40.48
C ARG A 4 53.16 25.26 39.02
N SER A 5 54.07 24.36 38.81
CA SER A 5 54.37 23.73 37.55
C SER A 5 53.08 23.04 36.98
N PRO A 6 52.81 23.09 35.70
CA PRO A 6 51.71 22.35 35.12
C PRO A 6 52.00 20.86 35.29
N VAL A 7 51.04 20.15 35.91
CA VAL A 7 51.08 18.69 36.02
C VAL A 7 51.15 18.13 34.62
N SER A 8 52.30 17.55 34.28
CA SER A 8 52.52 16.79 33.05
C SER A 8 51.60 15.59 33.08
N GLU A 9 50.45 15.67 32.44
CA GLU A 9 49.55 14.51 32.25
C GLU A 9 50.33 13.42 31.50
N ASN A 10 50.33 12.22 32.06
CA ASN A 10 50.97 11.06 31.47
C ASN A 10 50.34 10.78 30.08
N PRO A 11 51.17 10.75 29.00
CA PRO A 11 50.65 10.55 27.63
C PRO A 11 49.74 9.32 27.49
N VAL A 12 50.01 8.27 28.25
CA VAL A 12 49.20 7.04 28.27
C VAL A 12 47.81 7.28 28.89
N ALA A 13 47.73 8.06 29.93
CA ALA A 13 46.44 8.42 30.56
C ALA A 13 45.57 9.30 29.64
N LEU A 14 46.20 10.23 28.91
CA LEU A 14 45.53 11.09 27.91
C LEU A 14 44.98 10.23 26.75
N GLN A 15 45.79 9.28 26.27
CA GLN A 15 45.35 8.36 25.19
C GLN A 15 44.20 7.47 25.61
N GLN A 16 44.20 6.94 26.83
CA GLN A 16 43.10 6.14 27.39
C GLN A 16 41.81 6.95 27.54
N ARG A 17 41.90 8.19 27.98
CA ARG A 17 40.72 9.12 28.05
C ARG A 17 40.14 9.41 26.67
N LEU A 18 40.98 9.63 25.65
CA LEU A 18 40.55 9.83 24.27
C LEU A 18 39.84 8.59 23.71
N LEU A 19 40.34 7.39 23.92
CA LEU A 19 39.72 6.13 23.51
C LEU A 19 38.33 5.96 24.17
N THR A 20 38.24 6.24 25.46
CA THR A 20 36.95 6.16 26.18
C THR A 20 35.92 7.15 25.64
N VAL A 21 36.33 8.36 25.28
CA VAL A 21 35.44 9.37 24.68
C VAL A 21 34.99 8.91 23.30
N LEU A 22 35.88 8.36 22.47
CA LEU A 22 35.53 7.82 21.15
C LEU A 22 34.56 6.64 21.24
N ASP A 23 34.79 5.73 22.17
CA ASP A 23 33.87 4.59 22.40
C ASP A 23 32.49 5.04 22.87
N ASN A 24 32.41 6.06 23.71
CA ASN A 24 31.17 6.64 24.15
C ASN A 24 30.44 7.34 22.99
N CYS A 25 31.17 8.10 22.16
CA CYS A 25 30.59 8.74 20.96
C CYS A 25 30.07 7.70 19.96
N ASN A 26 30.82 6.62 19.70
CA ASN A 26 30.39 5.55 18.80
C ASN A 26 29.13 4.86 19.32
N ARG A 27 29.07 4.51 20.61
CA ARG A 27 27.87 3.91 21.23
C ARG A 27 26.64 4.83 21.12
N TYR A 28 26.84 6.13 21.32
CA TYR A 28 25.75 7.09 21.19
C TYR A 28 25.26 7.20 19.74
N PHE A 29 26.19 7.19 18.79
CA PHE A 29 25.87 7.22 17.36
C PHE A 29 25.14 5.97 16.89
N GLU A 30 25.57 4.78 17.29
CA GLU A 30 24.89 3.52 17.01
C GLU A 30 23.47 3.47 17.59
N SER A 31 23.31 3.92 18.84
CA SER A 31 21.99 4.00 19.49
C SER A 31 21.05 4.97 18.75
N TYR A 32 21.58 6.11 18.29
CA TYR A 32 20.78 7.08 17.53
C TYR A 32 20.36 6.53 16.16
N GLN A 33 21.25 5.84 15.45
CA GLN A 33 20.92 5.18 14.19
C GLN A 33 19.84 4.09 14.36
N GLN A 34 19.95 3.27 15.40
CA GLN A 34 18.94 2.26 15.73
C GLN A 34 17.57 2.86 16.02
N SER A 35 17.55 4.01 16.74
CA SER A 35 16.29 4.74 16.99
C SER A 35 15.67 5.28 15.70
N LEU A 36 16.45 5.86 14.80
CA LEU A 36 15.98 6.34 13.49
C LEU A 36 15.43 5.20 12.62
N GLU A 37 16.08 4.04 12.63
CA GLU A 37 15.60 2.88 11.89
C GLU A 37 14.31 2.29 12.46
N ALA A 38 14.18 2.26 13.80
CA ALA A 38 12.96 1.83 14.47
C ALA A 38 11.78 2.76 14.15
N ASP A 39 11.99 4.09 14.18
CA ASP A 39 10.98 5.08 13.82
C ASP A 39 10.57 4.97 12.35
N ARG A 40 11.52 4.76 11.46
CA ARG A 40 11.26 4.52 10.03
C ARG A 40 10.46 3.24 9.80
N GLN A 41 10.79 2.15 10.48
CA GLN A 41 10.04 0.89 10.41
C GLN A 41 8.63 1.01 11.00
N ALA A 42 8.46 1.74 12.08
CA ALA A 42 7.15 2.02 12.67
C ALA A 42 6.27 2.83 11.72
N ALA A 43 6.83 3.85 11.05
CA ALA A 43 6.13 4.63 10.03
C ALA A 43 5.70 3.76 8.84
N LEU A 44 6.59 2.89 8.32
CA LEU A 44 6.28 1.96 7.22
C LEU A 44 5.20 0.93 7.61
N ARG A 45 5.20 0.43 8.85
CA ARG A 45 4.14 -0.46 9.37
C ARG A 45 2.80 0.26 9.47
N GLN A 46 2.79 1.53 9.84
CA GLN A 46 1.57 2.32 9.95
C GLN A 46 0.99 2.66 8.56
N GLU A 47 1.84 2.89 7.55
CA GLU A 47 1.43 3.07 6.16
C GLU A 47 0.84 1.78 5.57
N ASN A 48 1.52 0.64 5.73
CA ASN A 48 1.00 -0.67 5.32
C ASN A 48 -0.33 -1.00 5.98
N SER A 49 -0.52 -0.65 7.27
CA SER A 49 -1.76 -0.93 7.98
C SER A 49 -2.97 -0.17 7.41
N PHE A 50 -2.80 1.02 6.82
CA PHE A 50 -3.91 1.75 6.19
C PHE A 50 -4.34 1.10 4.88
N VAL A 51 -3.39 0.81 3.99
CA VAL A 51 -3.69 0.14 2.70
C VAL A 51 -4.25 -1.25 2.92
N GLU A 52 -3.69 -2.02 3.86
CA GLU A 52 -4.19 -3.34 4.23
C GLU A 52 -5.65 -3.29 4.73
N ARG A 53 -5.95 -2.37 5.64
CA ARG A 53 -7.32 -2.15 6.12
C ARG A 53 -8.27 -1.73 5.00
N ALA A 54 -7.80 -0.86 4.10
CA ALA A 54 -8.56 -0.42 2.94
C ALA A 54 -8.86 -1.57 1.97
N LEU A 55 -7.89 -2.47 1.73
CA LEU A 55 -8.07 -3.67 0.91
C LEU A 55 -9.02 -4.68 1.56
N GLN A 56 -8.87 -4.95 2.86
CA GLN A 56 -9.79 -5.83 3.62
C GLN A 56 -11.24 -5.32 3.56
N LEU A 57 -11.42 -4.01 3.66
CA LEU A 57 -12.74 -3.39 3.54
C LEU A 57 -13.35 -3.59 2.15
N LEU A 58 -12.54 -3.44 1.08
CA LEU A 58 -13.01 -3.69 -0.28
C LEU A 58 -13.30 -5.17 -0.52
N GLU A 59 -12.54 -6.08 0.06
CA GLU A 59 -12.78 -7.52 -0.04
C GLU A 59 -14.15 -7.91 0.52
N GLN A 60 -14.59 -7.25 1.59
CA GLN A 60 -15.90 -7.50 2.19
C GLN A 60 -17.06 -6.87 1.42
N HIS A 61 -16.82 -5.78 0.68
CA HIS A 61 -17.88 -4.94 0.11
C HIS A 61 -17.81 -4.72 -1.40
N TYR A 62 -16.88 -5.34 -2.13
CA TYR A 62 -16.70 -5.05 -3.57
C TYR A 62 -17.94 -5.32 -4.40
N GLY A 63 -18.76 -6.32 -4.04
CA GLY A 63 -19.99 -6.70 -4.73
C GLY A 63 -21.19 -5.82 -4.41
N ASP A 64 -21.12 -5.01 -3.36
CA ASP A 64 -22.19 -4.07 -3.01
C ASP A 64 -22.10 -2.81 -3.86
N SER A 65 -23.06 -2.60 -4.73
CA SER A 65 -23.14 -1.44 -5.64
C SER A 65 -23.31 -0.11 -4.90
N GLU A 66 -23.89 -0.12 -3.70
CA GLU A 66 -24.10 1.06 -2.85
C GLU A 66 -22.84 1.40 -2.04
N PHE A 67 -21.88 0.48 -1.97
CA PHE A 67 -20.61 0.74 -1.30
C PHE A 67 -19.74 1.67 -2.16
N GLY A 68 -19.92 2.96 -1.96
CA GLY A 68 -19.21 4.04 -2.66
C GLY A 68 -18.16 4.74 -1.81
N VAL A 69 -17.76 5.92 -2.26
CA VAL A 69 -16.72 6.74 -1.59
C VAL A 69 -17.12 7.11 -0.16
N GLU A 70 -18.39 7.45 0.07
CA GLU A 70 -18.91 7.85 1.38
C GLU A 70 -18.85 6.67 2.37
N SER A 71 -19.43 5.52 1.97
CA SER A 71 -19.42 4.30 2.78
C SER A 71 -17.99 3.83 3.11
N PHE A 72 -17.10 3.88 2.12
CA PHE A 72 -15.68 3.59 2.33
C PHE A 72 -15.04 4.50 3.38
N CYS A 73 -15.24 5.81 3.27
CA CYS A 73 -14.66 6.79 4.21
C CYS A 73 -15.22 6.61 5.63
N GLN A 74 -16.51 6.35 5.77
CA GLN A 74 -17.15 6.06 7.07
C GLN A 74 -16.57 4.78 7.70
N SER A 75 -16.48 3.70 6.92
CA SER A 75 -16.00 2.40 7.42
C SER A 75 -14.54 2.42 7.82
N ILE A 76 -13.68 3.20 7.13
CA ILE A 76 -12.27 3.35 7.49
C ILE A 76 -12.03 4.36 8.61
N GLY A 77 -13.08 5.10 9.03
CA GLY A 77 -13.03 6.09 10.11
C GLY A 77 -12.30 7.38 9.72
N MET A 78 -12.38 7.80 8.45
CA MET A 78 -11.68 8.99 7.94
C MET A 78 -12.62 9.90 7.17
N SER A 79 -12.34 11.22 7.21
CA SER A 79 -13.01 12.15 6.31
C SER A 79 -12.62 11.86 4.84
N ARG A 80 -13.50 12.20 3.90
CA ARG A 80 -13.24 12.06 2.46
C ARG A 80 -11.94 12.73 2.00
N SER A 81 -11.65 13.90 2.56
CA SER A 81 -10.41 14.64 2.26
C SER A 81 -9.18 13.90 2.75
N LEU A 82 -9.20 13.38 3.98
CA LEU A 82 -8.08 12.66 4.57
C LEU A 82 -7.82 11.31 3.88
N ALA A 83 -8.85 10.50 3.65
CA ALA A 83 -8.75 9.25 2.92
C ALA A 83 -8.23 9.47 1.49
N GLY A 84 -8.74 10.49 0.81
CA GLY A 84 -8.29 10.87 -0.55
C GLY A 84 -6.83 11.34 -0.58
N LYS A 85 -6.38 12.11 0.42
CA LYS A 85 -4.99 12.54 0.54
C LYS A 85 -4.06 11.33 0.76
N ARG A 86 -4.41 10.43 1.69
CA ARG A 86 -3.60 9.23 1.97
C ARG A 86 -3.48 8.33 0.75
N LEU A 87 -4.58 7.99 0.09
CA LEU A 87 -4.53 7.13 -1.10
C LEU A 87 -3.72 7.77 -2.24
N ARG A 88 -3.78 9.09 -2.41
CA ARG A 88 -2.92 9.77 -3.41
C ARG A 88 -1.45 9.71 -3.04
N THR A 89 -1.11 9.88 -1.77
CA THR A 89 0.28 9.84 -1.30
C THR A 89 0.85 8.43 -1.38
N GLU A 90 0.09 7.40 -0.96
CA GLU A 90 0.58 6.02 -0.86
C GLU A 90 0.45 5.25 -2.19
N LEU A 91 -0.62 5.48 -2.97
CA LEU A 91 -0.94 4.70 -4.17
C LEU A 91 -1.12 5.56 -5.45
N GLY A 92 -1.07 6.90 -5.35
CA GLY A 92 -1.24 7.79 -6.50
C GLY A 92 -2.67 7.87 -7.03
N VAL A 93 -3.69 7.35 -6.33
CA VAL A 93 -5.05 7.23 -6.83
C VAL A 93 -6.10 7.91 -5.93
N SER A 94 -7.26 8.26 -6.50
CA SER A 94 -8.41 8.71 -5.70
C SER A 94 -9.16 7.53 -5.08
N VAL A 95 -9.97 7.79 -4.03
CA VAL A 95 -10.82 6.77 -3.38
C VAL A 95 -11.72 6.06 -4.40
N GLY A 96 -12.41 6.82 -5.27
CA GLY A 96 -13.29 6.24 -6.29
C GLY A 96 -12.53 5.39 -7.33
N THR A 97 -11.30 5.78 -7.68
CA THR A 97 -10.44 4.99 -8.56
C THR A 97 -9.98 3.72 -7.86
N PHE A 98 -9.62 3.79 -6.58
CA PHE A 98 -9.19 2.65 -5.78
C PHE A 98 -10.28 1.58 -5.69
N ILE A 99 -11.52 1.96 -5.32
CA ILE A 99 -12.69 1.06 -5.28
C ILE A 99 -12.92 0.42 -6.65
N ARG A 100 -12.97 1.23 -7.71
CA ARG A 100 -13.21 0.77 -9.08
C ARG A 100 -12.13 -0.19 -9.57
N SER A 101 -10.85 0.12 -9.32
CA SER A 101 -9.74 -0.74 -9.74
C SER A 101 -9.78 -2.09 -9.04
N TYR A 102 -10.16 -2.14 -7.77
CA TYR A 102 -10.35 -3.38 -7.04
C TYR A 102 -11.46 -4.24 -7.66
N ARG A 103 -12.64 -3.66 -7.91
CA ARG A 103 -13.76 -4.33 -8.57
C ARG A 103 -13.39 -4.90 -9.95
N LEU A 104 -12.63 -4.13 -10.75
CA LEU A 104 -12.16 -4.58 -12.07
C LEU A 104 -11.16 -5.73 -11.97
N ARG A 105 -10.29 -5.73 -10.94
CA ARG A 105 -9.37 -6.85 -10.67
C ARG A 105 -10.16 -8.14 -10.37
N ILE A 106 -11.15 -8.08 -9.50
CA ILE A 106 -12.01 -9.23 -9.19
C ILE A 106 -12.78 -9.70 -10.43
N ALA A 107 -13.31 -8.76 -11.25
CA ALA A 107 -13.98 -9.12 -12.50
C ALA A 107 -13.04 -9.87 -13.45
N ARG A 108 -11.78 -9.44 -13.57
CA ARG A 108 -10.77 -10.12 -14.37
C ARG A 108 -10.49 -11.54 -13.85
N GLU A 109 -10.36 -11.71 -12.53
CA GLU A 109 -10.20 -13.04 -11.91
C GLU A 109 -11.41 -13.94 -12.16
N MET A 110 -12.62 -13.39 -12.09
CA MET A 110 -13.86 -14.13 -12.43
C MET A 110 -13.88 -14.56 -13.91
N LEU A 111 -13.39 -13.73 -14.82
CA LEU A 111 -13.29 -14.08 -16.25
C LEU A 111 -12.24 -15.15 -16.51
N LEU A 112 -11.10 -15.15 -15.78
CA LEU A 112 -10.05 -16.16 -15.90
C LEU A 112 -10.49 -17.54 -15.37
N ASN A 113 -11.22 -17.56 -14.25
CA ASN A 113 -11.62 -18.79 -13.56
C ASN A 113 -12.93 -19.38 -14.11
N ASN A 114 -13.48 -18.81 -15.17
CA ASN A 114 -14.83 -19.11 -15.62
C ASN A 114 -14.84 -20.18 -16.71
N HIS A 115 -14.90 -21.44 -16.30
CA HIS A 115 -15.10 -22.57 -17.22
C HIS A 115 -16.54 -22.68 -17.76
N HIS A 116 -17.47 -21.87 -17.26
CA HIS A 116 -18.87 -21.82 -17.68
C HIS A 116 -19.21 -20.40 -18.13
N ARG A 117 -19.79 -20.24 -19.33
CA ARG A 117 -20.23 -18.98 -19.93
C ARG A 117 -21.08 -18.13 -18.95
N ARG A 118 -20.44 -17.39 -18.07
CA ARG A 118 -21.15 -16.34 -17.32
C ARG A 118 -21.36 -15.15 -18.23
N ASN A 119 -22.55 -14.60 -18.19
CA ASN A 119 -22.87 -13.38 -18.89
C ASN A 119 -22.01 -12.24 -18.31
N ILE A 120 -21.34 -11.47 -19.17
CA ILE A 120 -20.54 -10.29 -18.79
C ILE A 120 -21.35 -9.33 -17.91
N THR A 121 -22.65 -9.24 -18.16
CA THR A 121 -23.61 -8.46 -17.37
C THR A 121 -23.71 -8.96 -15.92
N GLU A 122 -23.73 -10.27 -15.70
CA GLU A 122 -23.74 -10.87 -14.35
C GLU A 122 -22.44 -10.57 -13.60
N ILE A 123 -21.30 -10.66 -14.29
CA ILE A 123 -20.00 -10.31 -13.71
C ILE A 123 -19.99 -8.85 -13.27
N ALA A 124 -20.50 -7.93 -14.12
CA ALA A 124 -20.58 -6.51 -13.78
C ALA A 124 -21.38 -6.30 -12.48
N TYR A 125 -22.54 -6.91 -12.34
CA TYR A 125 -23.36 -6.81 -11.13
C TYR A 125 -22.69 -7.47 -9.92
N ASN A 126 -22.08 -8.63 -10.09
CA ASN A 126 -21.42 -9.37 -9.00
C ASN A 126 -20.22 -8.60 -8.42
N VAL A 127 -19.59 -7.74 -9.22
CA VAL A 127 -18.50 -6.89 -8.74
C VAL A 127 -18.95 -5.45 -8.39
N GLY A 128 -20.27 -5.24 -8.23
CA GLY A 128 -20.83 -3.99 -7.71
C GLY A 128 -20.94 -2.85 -8.72
N PHE A 129 -21.01 -3.13 -10.04
CA PHE A 129 -21.36 -2.12 -11.04
C PHE A 129 -22.86 -2.16 -11.32
N ASN A 130 -23.53 -1.02 -11.23
CA ASN A 130 -24.96 -0.88 -11.55
C ASN A 130 -25.22 -0.75 -13.07
N ASP A 131 -24.24 -0.39 -13.88
CA ASP A 131 -24.33 -0.23 -15.31
C ASP A 131 -23.28 -1.10 -16.04
N PRO A 132 -23.69 -2.19 -16.70
CA PRO A 132 -22.80 -3.06 -17.48
C PRO A 132 -22.08 -2.35 -18.63
N LYS A 133 -22.67 -1.30 -19.21
CA LYS A 133 -22.02 -0.50 -20.26
C LYS A 133 -20.88 0.33 -19.67
N TYR A 134 -21.11 0.91 -18.50
CA TYR A 134 -20.07 1.63 -17.77
C TYR A 134 -18.95 0.68 -17.32
N PHE A 135 -19.30 -0.50 -16.81
CA PHE A 135 -18.33 -1.55 -16.49
C PHE A 135 -17.44 -1.88 -17.69
N THR A 136 -18.03 -2.18 -18.86
CA THR A 136 -17.29 -2.52 -20.08
C THR A 136 -16.30 -1.41 -20.48
N ARG A 137 -16.73 -0.14 -20.41
CA ARG A 137 -15.83 1.00 -20.68
C ARG A 137 -14.67 1.08 -19.68
N CYS A 138 -14.95 0.89 -18.39
CA CYS A 138 -13.94 0.91 -17.35
C CYS A 138 -12.94 -0.27 -17.50
N PHE A 139 -13.44 -1.46 -17.79
CA PHE A 139 -12.64 -2.65 -18.01
C PHE A 139 -11.72 -2.48 -19.24
N THR A 140 -12.27 -2.03 -20.37
CA THR A 140 -11.49 -1.79 -21.58
C THR A 140 -10.41 -0.73 -21.36
N ARG A 141 -10.72 0.34 -20.63
CA ARG A 141 -9.71 1.36 -20.30
C ARG A 141 -8.60 0.82 -19.40
N ALA A 142 -8.92 -0.07 -18.47
CA ALA A 142 -7.95 -0.64 -17.53
C ALA A 142 -7.05 -1.72 -18.16
N PHE A 143 -7.62 -2.57 -19.02
CA PHE A 143 -6.94 -3.75 -19.56
C PHE A 143 -6.64 -3.71 -21.06
N GLY A 144 -7.07 -2.66 -21.75
CA GLY A 144 -6.82 -2.48 -23.19
C GLY A 144 -7.75 -3.26 -24.12
N ILE A 145 -8.54 -4.23 -23.60
CA ILE A 145 -9.47 -5.07 -24.36
C ILE A 145 -10.82 -5.16 -23.64
N SER A 146 -11.90 -5.45 -24.38
CA SER A 146 -13.23 -5.61 -23.79
C SER A 146 -13.31 -6.88 -22.94
N PRO A 147 -14.23 -6.96 -21.94
CA PRO A 147 -14.44 -8.16 -21.14
C PRO A 147 -14.74 -9.40 -22.00
N SER A 148 -15.53 -9.25 -23.08
CA SER A 148 -15.83 -10.35 -24.00
C SER A 148 -14.62 -10.84 -24.75
N ALA A 149 -13.82 -9.92 -25.33
CA ALA A 149 -12.58 -10.27 -26.03
C ALA A 149 -11.55 -10.89 -25.07
N PHE A 150 -11.47 -10.40 -23.81
CA PHE A 150 -10.62 -10.99 -22.80
C PHE A 150 -11.02 -12.45 -22.50
N TYR A 151 -12.32 -12.72 -22.35
CA TYR A 151 -12.84 -14.06 -22.13
C TYR A 151 -12.56 -15.00 -23.32
N GLU A 152 -12.79 -14.54 -24.57
CA GLU A 152 -12.54 -15.33 -25.79
C GLU A 152 -11.07 -15.70 -25.96
N GLN A 153 -10.14 -14.79 -25.68
CA GLN A 153 -8.70 -15.08 -25.71
C GLN A 153 -8.30 -16.17 -24.73
N GLN A 154 -8.89 -16.20 -23.54
CA GLN A 154 -8.62 -17.22 -22.54
C GLN A 154 -9.27 -18.57 -22.90
N SER A 155 -10.49 -18.54 -23.44
CA SER A 155 -11.21 -19.76 -23.85
C SER A 155 -10.64 -20.40 -25.11
N GLY A 156 -10.02 -19.62 -25.99
CA GLY A 156 -9.37 -20.09 -27.21
C GLY A 156 -8.05 -20.82 -26.97
N SER A 157 -7.35 -20.53 -25.87
CA SER A 157 -6.09 -21.21 -25.49
C SER A 157 -6.29 -22.67 -25.02
N PHE A 158 -7.54 -23.13 -24.78
CA PHE A 158 -7.86 -24.49 -24.38
C PHE A 158 -8.46 -25.35 -25.50
N ARG A 159 -8.48 -24.85 -26.74
CA ARG A 159 -8.80 -25.66 -27.90
C ARG A 159 -7.50 -26.07 -28.58
N GLU A 160 -6.78 -27.01 -28.01
CA GLU A 160 -5.90 -27.88 -28.80
C GLU A 160 -6.71 -29.08 -29.34
N PRO A 161 -6.37 -29.54 -30.56
CA PRO A 161 -7.11 -30.56 -31.32
C PRO A 161 -7.02 -31.94 -30.69
#